data_d0b10832f031febbedaed0f313ca264d
#
_entry.id   d0b10832f031febbedaed0f313ca264d
#
_cell.length_a   1.000
_cell.length_b   1.000
_cell.length_c   1.000
_cell.angle_alpha   90.00
_cell.angle_beta   90.00
_cell.angle_gamma   90.00
#
_symmetry.space_group_name_H-M   'P 1'
#
loop_
_entity.id
_entity.type
_entity.pdbx_description
1 polymer ?
#
loop_
_entity_poly.entity_id
_entity_poly.type
_entity_poly.pdbx_seq_one_letter_code
_entity_poly.pdbx_strand_id
1 'polypeptide(L)'
;MPLAPVPVPRRFEGRSVVVTGAGTGFGAEIAVRAAQEGARSVGVHYRNSADGAKRTADRVAAHGSTPVLLQADIVDWEQIKSMADAAFERLGGVDVLVNNVGDVAREQMSWRDITEESIDHVLLVDIKGTMLCVHEFGSRMLEQGHGAIVNIGSTVIVRGSARAPQYAAAKYGLLGVTKSYAHAFAPTVRVNVFAPGFIETEATLGRKDWKSGRAEQLRSLTPMGRIPGPAEVAGTALVLATDDAAHMTGGYMVADGGYNMVGACASAGAHSSAPERAGDTA
;
A
#
# COMPACT_ATOMS: atom_id res chain seq x y z
N MET A 1 5.85 20.90 -20.73
CA MET A 1 4.66 21.56 -20.17
C MET A 1 4.18 20.71 -18.99
N PRO A 2 3.91 21.29 -17.83
CA PRO A 2 3.19 20.55 -16.80
C PRO A 2 1.79 20.21 -17.36
N LEU A 3 1.40 18.95 -17.23
CA LEU A 3 0.04 18.52 -17.58
C LEU A 3 -0.96 19.30 -16.71
N ALA A 4 -2.07 19.72 -17.30
CA ALA A 4 -3.16 20.31 -16.52
C ALA A 4 -3.56 19.33 -15.40
N PRO A 5 -3.91 19.82 -14.19
CA PRO A 5 -4.33 18.95 -13.11
C PRO A 5 -5.54 18.13 -13.56
N VAL A 6 -5.35 16.82 -13.61
CA VAL A 6 -6.45 15.88 -13.91
C VAL A 6 -7.42 15.93 -12.73
N PRO A 7 -8.73 16.13 -12.97
CA PRO A 7 -9.72 16.11 -11.91
C PRO A 7 -9.63 14.79 -11.12
N VAL A 8 -9.70 14.86 -9.80
CA VAL A 8 -9.74 13.68 -8.96
C VAL A 8 -11.05 12.93 -9.23
N PRO A 9 -11.01 11.67 -9.67
CA PRO A 9 -12.23 10.92 -9.97
C PRO A 9 -13.01 10.63 -8.67
N ARG A 10 -14.33 10.51 -8.75
CA ARG A 10 -15.21 10.19 -7.61
C ARG A 10 -15.52 8.68 -7.53
N ARG A 11 -14.47 7.87 -7.48
CA ARG A 11 -14.58 6.39 -7.56
C ARG A 11 -15.18 5.73 -6.31
N PHE A 12 -15.20 6.42 -5.17
CA PHE A 12 -15.70 5.91 -3.89
C PHE A 12 -16.98 6.61 -3.42
N GLU A 13 -17.73 7.25 -4.31
CA GLU A 13 -18.96 7.95 -3.93
C GLU A 13 -19.94 7.01 -3.23
N GLY A 14 -20.35 7.41 -2.02
CA GLY A 14 -21.24 6.63 -1.16
C GLY A 14 -20.62 5.42 -0.45
N ARG A 15 -19.37 5.06 -0.73
CA ARG A 15 -18.69 3.88 -0.18
C ARG A 15 -17.98 4.18 1.16
N SER A 16 -17.84 3.14 1.97
CA SER A 16 -17.10 3.14 3.22
C SER A 16 -15.76 2.41 3.04
N VAL A 17 -14.66 3.04 3.43
CA VAL A 17 -13.29 2.54 3.25
C VAL A 17 -12.60 2.41 4.60
N VAL A 18 -12.00 1.26 4.90
CA VAL A 18 -11.14 1.06 6.08
C VAL A 18 -9.70 0.92 5.63
N VAL A 19 -8.78 1.65 6.26
CA VAL A 19 -7.35 1.57 5.97
C VAL A 19 -6.59 1.25 7.25
N THR A 20 -5.87 0.12 7.27
CA THR A 20 -5.03 -0.24 8.42
C THR A 20 -3.71 0.53 8.38
N GLY A 21 -3.22 0.95 9.57
CA GLY A 21 -2.01 1.75 9.66
C GLY A 21 -2.14 3.14 9.03
N ALA A 22 -3.34 3.73 9.11
CA ALA A 22 -3.65 5.02 8.50
C ALA A 22 -3.26 6.24 9.37
N GLY A 23 -2.57 6.03 10.49
CA GLY A 23 -2.10 7.13 11.33
C GLY A 23 -0.97 7.94 10.71
N THR A 24 -0.18 7.38 9.80
CA THR A 24 0.98 8.04 9.18
C THR A 24 1.30 7.47 7.79
N GLY A 25 2.18 8.14 7.06
CA GLY A 25 2.82 7.62 5.85
C GLY A 25 1.84 7.25 4.74
N PHE A 26 2.06 6.10 4.10
CA PHE A 26 1.29 5.69 2.93
C PHE A 26 -0.18 5.40 3.26
N GLY A 27 -0.45 4.75 4.41
CA GLY A 27 -1.82 4.48 4.83
C GLY A 27 -2.64 5.75 5.08
N ALA A 28 -2.03 6.79 5.64
CA ALA A 28 -2.70 8.10 5.81
C ALA A 28 -3.07 8.72 4.47
N GLU A 29 -2.17 8.67 3.47
CA GLU A 29 -2.45 9.21 2.14
C GLU A 29 -3.50 8.38 1.39
N ILE A 30 -3.55 7.07 1.57
CA ILE A 30 -4.63 6.23 1.03
C ILE A 30 -5.97 6.62 1.64
N ALA A 31 -6.06 6.82 2.96
CA ALA A 31 -7.28 7.23 3.64
C ALA A 31 -7.79 8.60 3.15
N VAL A 32 -6.87 9.58 3.05
CA VAL A 32 -7.20 10.92 2.53
C VAL A 32 -7.60 10.87 1.06
N ARG A 33 -6.92 10.05 0.25
CA ARG A 33 -7.24 9.89 -1.16
C ARG A 33 -8.62 9.26 -1.37
N ALA A 34 -9.02 8.27 -0.56
CA ALA A 34 -10.36 7.72 -0.61
C ALA A 34 -11.43 8.80 -0.33
N ALA A 35 -11.19 9.68 0.64
CA ALA A 35 -12.07 10.82 0.92
C ALA A 35 -12.13 11.82 -0.24
N GLN A 36 -11.00 12.16 -0.84
CA GLN A 36 -10.95 13.01 -2.05
C GLN A 36 -11.77 12.43 -3.20
N GLU A 37 -11.81 11.11 -3.30
CA GLU A 37 -12.56 10.40 -4.34
C GLU A 37 -14.03 10.11 -3.96
N GLY A 38 -14.53 10.75 -2.90
CA GLY A 38 -15.94 10.78 -2.54
C GLY A 38 -16.37 9.68 -1.57
N ALA A 39 -15.46 9.03 -0.87
CA ALA A 39 -15.85 8.08 0.17
C ALA A 39 -16.81 8.73 1.18
N ARG A 40 -17.93 8.06 1.49
CA ARG A 40 -18.90 8.52 2.50
C ARG A 40 -18.26 8.55 3.88
N SER A 41 -17.53 7.49 4.21
CA SER A 41 -16.88 7.34 5.50
C SER A 41 -15.54 6.61 5.36
N VAL A 42 -14.58 6.95 6.23
CA VAL A 42 -13.24 6.36 6.22
C VAL A 42 -12.85 5.92 7.64
N GLY A 43 -12.64 4.62 7.82
CA GLY A 43 -12.05 4.02 9.01
C GLY A 43 -10.54 4.22 9.01
N VAL A 44 -10.05 5.01 9.96
CA VAL A 44 -8.63 5.33 10.16
C VAL A 44 -8.09 4.46 11.28
N HIS A 45 -7.47 3.32 10.92
CA HIS A 45 -6.93 2.42 11.93
C HIS A 45 -5.52 2.80 12.33
N TYR A 46 -5.24 2.66 13.63
CA TYR A 46 -3.93 2.84 14.25
C TYR A 46 -3.74 1.91 15.45
N ARG A 47 -2.49 1.64 15.83
CA ARG A 47 -2.15 0.96 17.08
C ARG A 47 -1.75 1.95 18.17
N ASN A 48 -0.64 2.66 17.97
CA ASN A 48 -0.04 3.58 18.95
C ASN A 48 -0.02 5.04 18.48
N SER A 49 -0.26 5.31 17.19
CA SER A 49 -0.14 6.66 16.59
C SER A 49 -1.46 7.42 16.66
N ALA A 50 -1.98 7.66 17.87
CA ALA A 50 -3.27 8.33 18.06
C ALA A 50 -3.30 9.76 17.48
N ASP A 51 -2.26 10.57 17.74
CA ASP A 51 -2.18 11.92 17.18
C ASP A 51 -2.07 11.91 15.64
N GLY A 52 -1.34 10.95 15.08
CA GLY A 52 -1.27 10.75 13.64
C GLY A 52 -2.63 10.38 13.04
N ALA A 53 -3.33 9.45 13.67
CA ALA A 53 -4.67 9.05 13.25
C ALA A 53 -5.68 10.21 13.33
N LYS A 54 -5.58 11.06 14.36
CA LYS A 54 -6.41 12.26 14.47
C LYS A 54 -6.13 13.24 13.35
N ARG A 55 -4.85 13.53 13.05
CA ARG A 55 -4.49 14.40 11.89
C ARG A 55 -5.02 13.83 10.57
N THR A 56 -4.95 12.52 10.37
CA THR A 56 -5.52 11.88 9.18
C THR A 56 -7.04 12.02 9.14
N ALA A 57 -7.71 11.82 10.27
CA ALA A 57 -9.16 12.00 10.39
C ALA A 57 -9.59 13.44 10.08
N ASP A 58 -8.87 14.44 10.57
CA ASP A 58 -9.12 15.88 10.26
C ASP A 58 -8.98 16.13 8.74
N ARG A 59 -7.97 15.55 8.09
CA ARG A 59 -7.80 15.65 6.62
C ARG A 59 -8.93 14.95 5.85
N VAL A 60 -9.36 13.78 6.30
CA VAL A 60 -10.50 13.04 5.74
C VAL A 60 -11.78 13.88 5.85
N ALA A 61 -12.05 14.46 7.01
CA ALA A 61 -13.21 15.32 7.24
C ALA A 61 -13.19 16.58 6.36
N ALA A 62 -12.02 17.16 6.10
CA ALA A 62 -11.87 18.33 5.21
C ALA A 62 -12.30 18.06 3.76
N HIS A 63 -12.41 16.79 3.34
CA HIS A 63 -12.93 16.38 2.04
C HIS A 63 -14.41 15.94 2.08
N GLY A 64 -15.09 16.14 3.21
CA GLY A 64 -16.52 15.85 3.36
C GLY A 64 -16.84 14.40 3.73
N SER A 65 -15.85 13.55 3.96
CA SER A 65 -16.03 12.17 4.44
C SER A 65 -16.13 12.14 5.97
N THR A 66 -16.88 11.18 6.52
CA THR A 66 -16.96 10.96 7.96
C THR A 66 -15.79 10.06 8.41
N PRO A 67 -14.82 10.57 9.19
CA PRO A 67 -13.73 9.73 9.71
C PRO A 67 -14.19 8.93 10.92
N VAL A 68 -13.74 7.68 11.03
CA VAL A 68 -13.93 6.83 12.19
C VAL A 68 -12.58 6.31 12.68
N LEU A 69 -12.18 6.70 13.88
CA LEU A 69 -10.94 6.20 14.49
C LEU A 69 -11.15 4.77 14.99
N LEU A 70 -10.26 3.87 14.58
CA LEU A 70 -10.27 2.45 14.91
C LEU A 70 -8.92 2.07 15.52
N GLN A 71 -8.91 1.74 16.81
CA GLN A 71 -7.68 1.32 17.50
C GLN A 71 -7.65 -0.19 17.67
N ALA A 72 -6.57 -0.83 17.22
CA ALA A 72 -6.31 -2.25 17.44
C ALA A 72 -4.83 -2.59 17.24
N ASP A 73 -4.37 -3.69 17.84
CA ASP A 73 -3.16 -4.36 17.39
C ASP A 73 -3.56 -5.47 16.41
N ILE A 74 -3.08 -5.41 15.17
CA ILE A 74 -3.47 -6.36 14.12
C ILE A 74 -2.98 -7.79 14.36
N VAL A 75 -2.08 -8.01 15.31
CA VAL A 75 -1.62 -9.37 15.66
C VAL A 75 -2.45 -10.02 16.77
N ASP A 76 -3.35 -9.25 17.36
CA ASP A 76 -4.30 -9.70 18.38
C ASP A 76 -5.69 -9.94 17.75
N TRP A 77 -6.11 -11.19 17.71
CA TRP A 77 -7.34 -11.57 17.02
C TRP A 77 -8.60 -10.94 17.65
N GLU A 78 -8.70 -10.89 18.98
CA GLU A 78 -9.88 -10.32 19.63
C GLU A 78 -9.99 -8.80 19.41
N GLN A 79 -8.86 -8.10 19.34
CA GLN A 79 -8.86 -6.68 18.98
C GLN A 79 -9.28 -6.47 17.52
N ILE A 80 -8.85 -7.33 16.57
CA ILE A 80 -9.28 -7.24 15.16
C ILE A 80 -10.79 -7.51 15.05
N LYS A 81 -11.30 -8.51 15.75
CA LYS A 81 -12.72 -8.83 15.76
C LYS A 81 -13.55 -7.64 16.25
N SER A 82 -13.17 -7.07 17.42
CA SER A 82 -13.81 -5.89 17.98
C SER A 82 -13.70 -4.67 17.04
N MET A 83 -12.55 -4.49 16.37
CA MET A 83 -12.36 -3.44 15.39
C MET A 83 -13.26 -3.62 14.16
N ALA A 84 -13.39 -4.85 13.66
CA ALA A 84 -14.27 -5.13 12.53
C ALA A 84 -15.73 -4.87 12.89
N ASP A 85 -16.20 -5.33 14.06
CA ASP A 85 -17.55 -5.05 14.53
C ASP A 85 -17.82 -3.54 14.62
N ALA A 86 -16.92 -2.79 15.27
CA ALA A 86 -17.02 -1.34 15.38
C ALA A 86 -16.98 -0.63 14.01
N ALA A 87 -16.20 -1.15 13.06
CA ALA A 87 -16.13 -0.59 11.71
C ALA A 87 -17.47 -0.78 10.97
N PHE A 88 -18.00 -2.00 10.93
CA PHE A 88 -19.27 -2.28 10.26
C PHE A 88 -20.44 -1.51 10.87
N GLU A 89 -20.51 -1.42 12.21
CA GLU A 89 -21.54 -0.66 12.91
C GLU A 89 -21.43 0.84 12.61
N ARG A 90 -20.26 1.46 12.84
CA ARG A 90 -20.09 2.92 12.83
C ARG A 90 -19.99 3.51 11.43
N LEU A 91 -19.56 2.72 10.43
CA LEU A 91 -19.50 3.13 9.03
C LEU A 91 -20.78 2.73 8.26
N GLY A 92 -21.66 1.91 8.87
CA GLY A 92 -22.86 1.38 8.22
C GLY A 92 -22.51 0.39 7.09
N GLY A 93 -21.55 -0.49 7.34
CA GLY A 93 -20.95 -1.43 6.39
C GLY A 93 -19.55 -1.00 5.94
N VAL A 94 -18.79 -1.93 5.36
CA VAL A 94 -17.43 -1.70 4.84
C VAL A 94 -17.36 -2.22 3.41
N ASP A 95 -17.21 -1.31 2.44
CA ASP A 95 -17.11 -1.66 1.02
C ASP A 95 -15.67 -2.02 0.64
N VAL A 96 -14.70 -1.37 1.29
CA VAL A 96 -13.28 -1.53 0.97
C VAL A 96 -12.44 -1.67 2.24
N LEU A 97 -11.58 -2.67 2.27
CA LEU A 97 -10.50 -2.80 3.24
C LEU A 97 -9.15 -2.65 2.54
N VAL A 98 -8.30 -1.75 3.03
CA VAL A 98 -6.90 -1.66 2.62
C VAL A 98 -6.01 -2.09 3.77
N ASN A 99 -5.39 -3.26 3.66
CA ASN A 99 -4.40 -3.76 4.61
C ASN A 99 -3.04 -3.15 4.29
N ASN A 100 -2.69 -2.07 4.98
CA ASN A 100 -1.46 -1.33 4.75
C ASN A 100 -0.41 -1.52 5.87
N VAL A 101 -0.79 -2.01 7.04
CA VAL A 101 0.20 -2.29 8.10
C VAL A 101 1.23 -3.30 7.61
N GLY A 102 2.50 -3.02 7.88
CA GLY A 102 3.61 -3.93 7.56
C GLY A 102 4.92 -3.42 8.16
N ASP A 103 5.83 -4.34 8.42
CA ASP A 103 7.17 -4.02 8.86
C ASP A 103 8.16 -4.06 7.68
N VAL A 104 8.75 -2.91 7.39
CA VAL A 104 9.72 -2.78 6.32
C VAL A 104 11.16 -3.11 6.75
N ALA A 105 11.36 -3.67 7.94
CA ALA A 105 12.66 -3.98 8.53
C ALA A 105 13.65 -2.79 8.40
N ARG A 106 13.22 -1.62 8.87
CA ARG A 106 13.92 -0.34 8.62
C ARG A 106 15.34 -0.31 9.15
N GLU A 107 15.56 -0.89 10.31
CA GLU A 107 16.86 -0.91 10.99
C GLU A 107 17.81 -1.94 10.38
N GLN A 108 17.30 -2.93 9.66
CA GLN A 108 18.10 -3.97 9.07
C GLN A 108 18.78 -3.49 7.78
N MET A 109 20.08 -3.54 7.73
CA MET A 109 20.88 -3.11 6.57
C MET A 109 21.41 -4.27 5.74
N SER A 110 21.52 -5.46 6.32
CA SER A 110 22.04 -6.66 5.70
C SER A 110 21.29 -7.91 6.17
N TRP A 111 21.26 -8.97 5.35
CA TRP A 111 20.77 -10.27 5.77
C TRP A 111 21.54 -10.85 6.96
N ARG A 112 22.76 -10.38 7.19
CA ARG A 112 23.59 -10.79 8.35
C ARG A 112 23.08 -10.25 9.68
N ASP A 113 22.25 -9.21 9.63
CA ASP A 113 21.65 -8.58 10.82
C ASP A 113 20.36 -9.27 11.27
N ILE A 114 19.94 -10.34 10.56
CA ILE A 114 18.70 -11.06 10.86
C ILE A 114 18.79 -11.78 12.21
N THR A 115 17.70 -11.70 12.98
CA THR A 115 17.55 -12.42 14.26
C THR A 115 16.24 -13.20 14.23
N GLU A 116 16.11 -14.23 15.08
CA GLU A 116 14.88 -14.99 15.25
C GLU A 116 13.70 -14.05 15.57
N GLU A 117 13.91 -13.11 16.51
CA GLU A 117 12.91 -12.11 16.87
C GLU A 117 12.47 -11.26 15.66
N SER A 118 13.41 -10.85 14.80
CA SER A 118 13.08 -10.07 13.59
C SER A 118 12.32 -10.89 12.57
N ILE A 119 12.57 -12.19 12.46
CA ILE A 119 11.81 -13.11 11.60
C ILE A 119 10.38 -13.21 12.13
N ASP A 120 10.24 -13.59 13.41
CA ASP A 120 8.93 -13.79 14.03
C ASP A 120 8.08 -12.52 13.98
N HIS A 121 8.67 -11.38 14.31
CA HIS A 121 7.98 -10.09 14.27
C HIS A 121 7.43 -9.77 12.88
N VAL A 122 8.26 -9.89 11.84
CA VAL A 122 7.83 -9.57 10.46
C VAL A 122 6.76 -10.54 9.98
N LEU A 123 6.90 -11.85 10.23
CA LEU A 123 5.90 -12.84 9.84
C LEU A 123 4.60 -12.64 10.61
N LEU A 124 4.69 -12.31 11.90
CA LEU A 124 3.53 -12.04 12.74
C LEU A 124 2.75 -10.82 12.25
N VAL A 125 3.43 -9.72 11.98
CA VAL A 125 2.77 -8.46 11.54
C VAL A 125 2.29 -8.57 10.10
N ASP A 126 3.16 -8.94 9.16
CA ASP A 126 2.86 -8.85 7.73
C ASP A 126 1.96 -9.99 7.22
N ILE A 127 2.09 -11.20 7.78
CA ILE A 127 1.26 -12.35 7.34
C ILE A 127 0.10 -12.57 8.28
N LYS A 128 0.35 -12.92 9.56
CA LYS A 128 -0.73 -13.24 10.49
C LYS A 128 -1.69 -12.07 10.64
N GLY A 129 -1.17 -10.86 10.91
CA GLY A 129 -2.01 -9.67 11.10
C GLY A 129 -2.87 -9.37 9.87
N THR A 130 -2.31 -9.46 8.66
CA THR A 130 -3.07 -9.28 7.43
C THR A 130 -4.11 -10.39 7.25
N MET A 131 -3.76 -11.67 7.53
CA MET A 131 -4.73 -12.78 7.46
C MET A 131 -5.92 -12.56 8.39
N LEU A 132 -5.67 -12.13 9.63
CA LEU A 132 -6.74 -11.86 10.60
C LEU A 132 -7.67 -10.74 10.10
N CYS A 133 -7.11 -9.65 9.57
CA CYS A 133 -7.92 -8.58 8.98
C CYS A 133 -8.73 -9.06 7.77
N VAL A 134 -8.11 -9.80 6.84
CA VAL A 134 -8.82 -10.36 5.67
C VAL A 134 -9.93 -11.31 6.12
N HIS A 135 -9.67 -12.15 7.11
CA HIS A 135 -10.64 -13.12 7.63
C HIS A 135 -11.86 -12.41 8.26
N GLU A 136 -11.62 -11.50 9.19
CA GLU A 136 -12.71 -10.85 9.94
C GLU A 136 -13.53 -9.89 9.07
N PHE A 137 -12.87 -9.04 8.30
CA PHE A 137 -13.57 -8.11 7.42
C PHE A 137 -14.19 -8.82 6.21
N GLY A 138 -13.47 -9.77 5.61
CA GLY A 138 -13.96 -10.50 4.45
C GLY A 138 -15.17 -11.38 4.76
N SER A 139 -15.24 -12.02 5.94
CA SER A 139 -16.41 -12.77 6.40
C SER A 139 -17.64 -11.87 6.50
N ARG A 140 -17.50 -10.69 7.08
CA ARG A 140 -18.60 -9.71 7.17
C ARG A 140 -18.98 -9.11 5.82
N MET A 141 -18.01 -8.90 4.91
CA MET A 141 -18.28 -8.48 3.53
C MET A 141 -19.05 -9.56 2.75
N LEU A 142 -18.80 -10.86 3.00
CA LEU A 142 -19.58 -11.94 2.41
C LEU A 142 -21.04 -11.89 2.88
N GLU A 143 -21.28 -11.68 4.18
CA GLU A 143 -22.62 -11.50 4.74
C GLU A 143 -23.29 -10.23 4.21
N GLN A 144 -22.53 -9.16 4.00
CA GLN A 144 -22.99 -7.90 3.37
C GLN A 144 -23.34 -8.07 1.88
N GLY A 145 -22.78 -9.09 1.21
CA GLY A 145 -23.01 -9.39 -0.20
C GLY A 145 -22.08 -8.70 -1.20
N HIS A 146 -21.11 -7.93 -0.75
CA HIS A 146 -20.11 -7.26 -1.60
C HIS A 146 -18.89 -6.80 -0.80
N GLY A 147 -17.75 -6.61 -1.49
CA GLY A 147 -16.56 -6.03 -0.90
C GLY A 147 -15.32 -6.09 -1.80
N ALA A 148 -14.34 -5.28 -1.47
CA ALA A 148 -13.02 -5.34 -2.10
C ALA A 148 -11.91 -5.17 -1.05
N ILE A 149 -10.92 -6.07 -1.09
CA ILE A 149 -9.77 -6.06 -0.18
C ILE A 149 -8.50 -5.82 -0.98
N VAL A 150 -7.71 -4.84 -0.57
CA VAL A 150 -6.40 -4.55 -1.15
C VAL A 150 -5.33 -4.75 -0.09
N ASN A 151 -4.46 -5.72 -0.30
CA ASN A 151 -3.32 -5.96 0.56
C ASN A 151 -2.10 -5.19 0.01
N ILE A 152 -1.46 -4.37 0.83
CA ILE A 152 -0.26 -3.64 0.42
C ILE A 152 0.94 -4.58 0.49
N GLY A 153 1.36 -5.03 -0.67
CA GLY A 153 2.55 -5.82 -0.88
C GLY A 153 3.81 -4.96 -0.97
N SER A 154 4.73 -5.41 -1.79
CA SER A 154 5.97 -4.70 -2.14
C SER A 154 6.55 -5.29 -3.40
N THR A 155 7.31 -4.53 -4.16
CA THR A 155 8.06 -5.02 -5.32
C THR A 155 9.14 -6.05 -4.99
N VAL A 156 9.43 -6.31 -3.72
CA VAL A 156 10.28 -7.46 -3.32
C VAL A 156 9.71 -8.80 -3.77
N ILE A 157 8.40 -8.88 -4.06
CA ILE A 157 7.77 -10.07 -4.67
C ILE A 157 8.22 -10.35 -6.12
N VAL A 158 8.96 -9.45 -6.75
CA VAL A 158 9.46 -9.65 -8.11
C VAL A 158 10.84 -10.31 -8.10
N ARG A 159 11.73 -9.88 -7.17
CA ARG A 159 13.13 -10.36 -7.15
C ARG A 159 13.74 -10.61 -5.77
N GLY A 160 12.94 -10.58 -4.72
CA GLY A 160 13.42 -10.78 -3.35
C GLY A 160 14.09 -9.55 -2.74
N SER A 161 14.72 -9.73 -1.59
CA SER A 161 15.45 -8.70 -0.86
C SER A 161 16.70 -9.29 -0.23
N ALA A 162 17.88 -8.91 -0.72
CA ALA A 162 19.15 -9.31 -0.13
C ALA A 162 19.37 -8.69 1.26
N ARG A 163 18.68 -7.60 1.57
CA ARG A 163 18.77 -6.93 2.87
C ARG A 163 17.94 -7.64 3.94
N ALA A 164 16.69 -7.97 3.62
CA ALA A 164 15.68 -8.46 4.56
C ALA A 164 14.93 -9.66 3.97
N PRO A 165 15.51 -10.88 4.02
CA PRO A 165 14.89 -12.11 3.48
C PRO A 165 13.55 -12.42 4.12
N GLN A 166 13.39 -12.21 5.43
CA GLN A 166 12.13 -12.42 6.16
C GLN A 166 11.01 -11.49 5.66
N TYR A 167 11.34 -10.25 5.32
CA TYR A 167 10.38 -9.32 4.72
C TYR A 167 9.95 -9.76 3.31
N ALA A 168 10.93 -10.23 2.51
CA ALA A 168 10.61 -10.80 1.20
C ALA A 168 9.71 -12.03 1.34
N ALA A 169 10.05 -12.97 2.25
CA ALA A 169 9.23 -14.15 2.53
C ALA A 169 7.80 -13.77 2.94
N ALA A 170 7.65 -12.78 3.83
CA ALA A 170 6.35 -12.29 4.25
C ALA A 170 5.54 -11.72 3.08
N LYS A 171 6.13 -10.87 2.24
CA LYS A 171 5.44 -10.28 1.10
C LYS A 171 5.12 -11.29 -0.01
N TYR A 172 5.94 -12.34 -0.21
CA TYR A 172 5.57 -13.48 -1.04
C TYR A 172 4.43 -14.30 -0.41
N GLY A 173 4.49 -14.55 0.91
CA GLY A 173 3.41 -15.21 1.64
C GLY A 173 2.08 -14.49 1.50
N LEU A 174 2.10 -13.16 1.43
CA LEU A 174 0.92 -12.33 1.22
C LEU A 174 0.23 -12.60 -0.13
N LEU A 175 0.98 -12.97 -1.18
CA LEU A 175 0.37 -13.43 -2.44
C LEU A 175 -0.42 -14.74 -2.25
N GLY A 176 0.12 -15.66 -1.44
CA GLY A 176 -0.57 -16.91 -1.11
C GLY A 176 -1.86 -16.65 -0.33
N VAL A 177 -1.80 -15.79 0.70
CA VAL A 177 -2.98 -15.34 1.47
C VAL A 177 -4.02 -14.72 0.53
N THR A 178 -3.61 -13.79 -0.32
CA THR A 178 -4.50 -13.11 -1.27
C THR A 178 -5.20 -14.07 -2.21
N LYS A 179 -4.46 -15.00 -2.83
CA LYS A 179 -5.04 -15.99 -3.76
C LYS A 179 -6.02 -16.93 -3.07
N SER A 180 -5.68 -17.38 -1.86
CA SER A 180 -6.54 -18.28 -1.08
C SER A 180 -7.88 -17.63 -0.73
N TYR A 181 -7.85 -16.39 -0.22
CA TYR A 181 -9.08 -15.67 0.11
C TYR A 181 -9.83 -15.18 -1.14
N ALA A 182 -9.13 -14.79 -2.21
CA ALA A 182 -9.78 -14.47 -3.48
C ALA A 182 -10.60 -15.66 -4.00
N HIS A 183 -10.06 -16.87 -3.88
CA HIS A 183 -10.77 -18.09 -4.28
C HIS A 183 -11.94 -18.41 -3.35
N ALA A 184 -11.74 -18.26 -2.03
CA ALA A 184 -12.77 -18.56 -1.04
C ALA A 184 -13.94 -17.55 -1.05
N PHE A 185 -13.68 -16.28 -1.38
CA PHE A 185 -14.65 -15.20 -1.28
C PHE A 185 -15.34 -14.86 -2.61
N ALA A 186 -14.84 -15.38 -3.73
CA ALA A 186 -15.48 -15.19 -5.03
C ALA A 186 -16.88 -15.82 -5.06
N PRO A 187 -17.86 -15.24 -5.80
CA PRO A 187 -17.75 -14.03 -6.60
C PRO A 187 -18.02 -12.73 -5.82
N THR A 188 -18.27 -12.80 -4.52
CA THR A 188 -18.84 -11.72 -3.71
C THR A 188 -17.80 -10.67 -3.29
N VAL A 189 -16.59 -11.10 -2.90
CA VAL A 189 -15.52 -10.21 -2.42
C VAL A 189 -14.26 -10.44 -3.25
N ARG A 190 -13.70 -9.36 -3.77
CA ARG A 190 -12.42 -9.38 -4.49
C ARG A 190 -11.26 -9.15 -3.53
N VAL A 191 -10.16 -9.88 -3.70
CA VAL A 191 -8.94 -9.72 -2.88
C VAL A 191 -7.74 -9.63 -3.80
N ASN A 192 -7.00 -8.50 -3.75
CA ASN A 192 -5.84 -8.26 -4.62
C ASN A 192 -4.66 -7.69 -3.85
N VAL A 193 -3.47 -7.74 -4.44
CA VAL A 193 -2.24 -7.11 -3.90
C VAL A 193 -1.89 -5.88 -4.73
N PHE A 194 -1.63 -4.77 -4.05
CA PHE A 194 -0.91 -3.65 -4.60
C PHE A 194 0.55 -3.69 -4.16
N ALA A 195 1.49 -3.72 -5.09
CA ALA A 195 2.92 -3.86 -4.84
C ALA A 195 3.67 -2.57 -5.24
N PRO A 196 3.78 -1.60 -4.34
CA PRO A 196 4.53 -0.38 -4.61
C PRO A 196 6.03 -0.64 -4.64
N GLY A 197 6.73 0.19 -5.42
CA GLY A 197 8.18 0.38 -5.31
C GLY A 197 8.57 1.21 -4.09
N PHE A 198 9.68 1.94 -4.23
CA PHE A 198 10.08 2.89 -3.19
C PHE A 198 9.14 4.09 -3.18
N ILE A 199 8.79 4.54 -1.95
CA ILE A 199 7.94 5.71 -1.69
C ILE A 199 8.66 6.60 -0.69
N GLU A 200 8.74 7.90 -0.95
CA GLU A 200 9.33 8.90 -0.05
C GLU A 200 8.33 9.27 1.07
N THR A 201 8.10 8.34 2.00
CA THR A 201 7.38 8.63 3.22
C THR A 201 8.28 9.35 4.23
N GLU A 202 7.70 10.02 5.23
CA GLU A 202 8.45 10.63 6.34
C GLU A 202 9.43 9.62 6.99
N ALA A 203 8.96 8.40 7.19
CA ALA A 203 9.78 7.31 7.70
C ALA A 203 10.95 6.94 6.80
N THR A 204 10.77 6.96 5.48
CA THR A 204 11.83 6.70 4.50
C THR A 204 12.84 7.84 4.47
N LEU A 205 12.36 9.09 4.45
CA LEU A 205 13.21 10.29 4.46
C LEU A 205 14.05 10.41 5.72
N GLY A 206 13.57 9.89 6.85
CA GLY A 206 14.29 9.85 8.13
C GLY A 206 15.47 8.89 8.18
N ARG A 207 15.57 7.92 7.27
CA ARG A 207 16.59 6.85 7.27
C ARG A 207 18.00 7.38 7.01
N LYS A 208 18.98 6.82 7.71
CA LYS A 208 20.41 7.18 7.53
C LYS A 208 20.92 6.84 6.13
N ASP A 209 20.61 5.63 5.62
CA ASP A 209 21.01 5.21 4.27
C ASP A 209 20.37 6.09 3.17
N TRP A 210 19.15 6.55 3.38
CA TRP A 210 18.49 7.46 2.45
C TRP A 210 19.23 8.78 2.31
N LYS A 211 19.66 9.34 3.43
CA LYS A 211 20.43 10.60 3.50
C LYS A 211 21.87 10.47 2.97
N SER A 212 22.44 9.25 2.98
CA SER A 212 23.82 8.99 2.52
C SER A 212 23.94 8.59 1.05
N GLY A 213 23.00 8.98 0.19
CA GLY A 213 23.05 8.78 -1.26
C GLY A 213 22.21 7.62 -1.81
N ARG A 214 21.56 6.85 -0.93
CA ARG A 214 20.68 5.75 -1.37
C ARG A 214 19.51 6.23 -2.24
N ALA A 215 18.93 7.37 -1.89
CA ALA A 215 17.84 7.96 -2.66
C ALA A 215 18.25 8.26 -4.10
N GLU A 216 19.41 8.89 -4.30
CA GLU A 216 19.92 9.22 -5.63
C GLU A 216 20.25 7.97 -6.45
N GLN A 217 20.87 6.98 -5.82
CA GLN A 217 21.11 5.68 -6.45
C GLN A 217 19.80 5.03 -6.92
N LEU A 218 18.76 5.05 -6.09
CA LEU A 218 17.47 4.46 -6.46
C LEU A 218 16.77 5.24 -7.58
N ARG A 219 16.86 6.58 -7.57
CA ARG A 219 16.33 7.41 -8.67
C ARG A 219 17.02 7.10 -10.00
N SER A 220 18.36 6.98 -10.00
CA SER A 220 19.12 6.65 -11.21
C SER A 220 18.83 5.24 -11.76
N LEU A 221 18.45 4.30 -10.89
CA LEU A 221 18.05 2.95 -11.27
C LEU A 221 16.57 2.82 -11.65
N THR A 222 15.76 3.86 -11.43
CA THR A 222 14.34 3.84 -11.76
C THR A 222 14.13 4.49 -13.13
N PRO A 223 13.57 3.79 -14.15
CA PRO A 223 13.36 4.35 -15.49
C PRO A 223 12.60 5.67 -15.52
N MET A 224 11.64 5.87 -14.63
CA MET A 224 10.93 7.16 -14.48
C MET A 224 11.80 8.27 -13.84
N GLY A 225 13.05 8.00 -13.45
CA GLY A 225 14.02 8.97 -12.94
C GLY A 225 13.70 9.59 -11.57
N ARG A 226 12.67 9.08 -10.88
CA ARG A 226 12.19 9.66 -9.61
C ARG A 226 11.56 8.62 -8.69
N ILE A 227 11.49 8.96 -7.42
CA ILE A 227 10.74 8.20 -6.41
C ILE A 227 9.53 9.06 -6.03
N PRO A 228 8.31 8.51 -6.07
CA PRO A 228 7.10 9.27 -5.79
C PRO A 228 6.90 9.52 -4.29
N GLY A 229 6.17 10.58 -3.96
CA GLY A 229 5.58 10.77 -2.63
C GLY A 229 4.36 9.85 -2.42
N PRO A 230 3.97 9.60 -1.16
CA PRO A 230 2.88 8.68 -0.84
C PRO A 230 1.51 9.12 -1.41
N ALA A 231 1.23 10.40 -1.46
CA ALA A 231 -0.03 10.93 -2.03
C ALA A 231 -0.19 10.61 -3.53
N GLU A 232 0.92 10.57 -4.28
CA GLU A 232 0.90 10.26 -5.70
C GLU A 232 0.53 8.80 -5.98
N VAL A 233 1.01 7.89 -5.14
CA VAL A 233 0.80 6.44 -5.31
C VAL A 233 -0.53 5.96 -4.72
N ALA A 234 -1.10 6.71 -3.79
CA ALA A 234 -2.32 6.34 -3.08
C ALA A 234 -3.49 6.07 -4.04
N GLY A 235 -3.66 6.92 -5.05
CA GLY A 235 -4.73 6.73 -6.05
C GLY A 235 -4.56 5.46 -6.89
N THR A 236 -3.32 5.06 -7.18
CA THR A 236 -3.04 3.82 -7.91
C THR A 236 -3.37 2.59 -7.07
N ALA A 237 -3.04 2.60 -5.77
CA ALA A 237 -3.40 1.50 -4.87
C ALA A 237 -4.92 1.28 -4.80
N LEU A 238 -5.68 2.37 -4.79
CA LEU A 238 -7.14 2.34 -4.70
C LEU A 238 -7.83 1.83 -5.97
N VAL A 239 -7.20 1.84 -7.15
CA VAL A 239 -7.79 1.28 -8.40
C VAL A 239 -8.28 -0.15 -8.19
N LEU A 240 -7.52 -0.98 -7.49
CA LEU A 240 -7.87 -2.39 -7.23
C LEU A 240 -9.16 -2.57 -6.41
N ALA A 241 -9.58 -1.52 -5.69
CA ALA A 241 -10.82 -1.54 -4.91
C ALA A 241 -12.03 -0.98 -5.67
N THR A 242 -11.84 -0.39 -6.84
CA THR A 242 -12.91 0.23 -7.65
C THR A 242 -13.56 -0.74 -8.62
N ASP A 243 -14.65 -0.31 -9.26
CA ASP A 243 -15.32 -1.06 -10.32
C ASP A 243 -14.49 -1.16 -11.60
N ASP A 244 -13.50 -0.27 -11.80
CA ASP A 244 -12.53 -0.38 -12.89
C ASP A 244 -11.71 -1.69 -12.82
N ALA A 245 -11.61 -2.30 -11.63
CA ALA A 245 -10.98 -3.59 -11.39
C ALA A 245 -12.02 -4.71 -11.10
N ALA A 246 -13.27 -4.60 -11.54
CA ALA A 246 -14.36 -5.52 -11.20
C ALA A 246 -14.08 -6.98 -11.55
N HIS A 247 -13.29 -7.24 -12.59
CA HIS A 247 -12.91 -8.60 -13.01
C HIS A 247 -11.52 -9.03 -12.52
N MET A 248 -10.97 -8.34 -11.51
CA MET A 248 -9.65 -8.63 -10.96
C MET A 248 -9.76 -9.13 -9.52
N THR A 249 -9.41 -10.41 -9.29
CA THR A 249 -9.27 -11.01 -7.96
C THR A 249 -8.11 -12.02 -7.95
N GLY A 250 -7.41 -12.16 -6.83
CA GLY A 250 -6.23 -13.03 -6.70
C GLY A 250 -4.98 -12.53 -7.43
N GLY A 251 -5.04 -11.33 -8.01
CA GLY A 251 -3.96 -10.73 -8.78
C GLY A 251 -3.06 -9.81 -7.94
N TYR A 252 -2.00 -9.31 -8.60
CA TYR A 252 -1.18 -8.25 -8.06
C TYR A 252 -0.86 -7.19 -9.12
N MET A 253 -0.76 -5.94 -8.68
CA MET A 253 -0.41 -4.81 -9.52
C MET A 253 0.85 -4.13 -8.98
N VAL A 254 1.87 -3.99 -9.84
CA VAL A 254 3.15 -3.34 -9.51
C VAL A 254 3.11 -1.88 -9.93
N ALA A 255 3.57 -0.99 -9.05
CA ALA A 255 3.74 0.43 -9.33
C ALA A 255 5.10 0.91 -8.76
N ASP A 256 6.16 0.80 -9.57
CA ASP A 256 7.54 1.01 -9.14
C ASP A 256 8.37 1.91 -10.08
N GLY A 257 7.72 2.58 -11.01
CA GLY A 257 8.40 3.42 -12.00
C GLY A 257 9.33 2.66 -12.94
N GLY A 258 9.16 1.34 -13.05
CA GLY A 258 9.97 0.45 -13.87
C GLY A 258 11.24 -0.09 -13.17
N TYR A 259 11.42 0.19 -11.88
CA TYR A 259 12.62 -0.23 -11.14
C TYR A 259 12.93 -1.73 -11.26
N ASN A 260 11.91 -2.60 -11.26
CA ASN A 260 12.11 -4.05 -11.37
C ASN A 260 12.21 -4.56 -12.83
N MET A 261 11.96 -3.70 -13.83
CA MET A 261 12.16 -4.05 -15.25
C MET A 261 13.62 -3.97 -15.66
N VAL A 262 14.44 -3.21 -14.92
CA VAL A 262 15.85 -3.00 -15.24
C VAL A 262 16.61 -4.28 -14.87
N GLY A 263 16.95 -5.07 -15.89
CA GLY A 263 17.83 -6.23 -15.75
C GLY A 263 19.28 -5.80 -15.45
N ALA A 264 20.15 -6.77 -15.15
CA ALA A 264 21.56 -6.55 -14.84
C ALA A 264 22.37 -5.84 -15.96
N CYS A 265 21.77 -5.61 -17.12
CA CYS A 265 22.39 -4.90 -18.25
C CYS A 265 22.27 -3.36 -18.18
N ALA A 266 21.59 -2.80 -17.22
CA ALA A 266 21.60 -1.35 -16.99
C ALA A 266 22.80 -0.92 -16.13
N SER A 267 23.99 -1.48 -16.43
CA SER A 267 25.25 -0.89 -16.04
C SER A 267 25.46 0.37 -16.87
N ALA A 268 25.47 1.50 -16.19
CA ALA A 268 26.10 2.76 -16.59
C ALA A 268 26.28 2.98 -18.11
N GLY A 269 25.45 3.81 -18.74
CA GLY A 269 25.85 4.42 -20.00
C GLY A 269 24.82 4.53 -21.13
N ALA A 270 23.54 4.25 -20.92
CA ALA A 270 22.57 4.36 -22.01
C ALA A 270 21.68 5.62 -21.94
N HIS A 271 22.21 6.71 -21.46
CA HIS A 271 21.78 8.04 -21.93
C HIS A 271 22.83 8.52 -22.94
N SER A 272 22.92 7.81 -24.06
CA SER A 272 23.63 8.37 -25.21
C SER A 272 22.80 9.51 -25.75
N SER A 273 23.37 10.68 -25.72
CA SER A 273 23.06 11.88 -26.50
C SER A 273 22.22 11.56 -27.73
N ALA A 274 21.11 12.28 -27.89
CA ALA A 274 20.43 12.37 -29.18
C ALA A 274 21.46 12.67 -30.28
N PRO A 275 21.35 12.05 -31.48
CA PRO A 275 22.25 12.40 -32.57
C PRO A 275 22.06 13.88 -32.88
N GLU A 276 23.14 14.64 -32.81
CA GLU A 276 23.21 15.99 -33.39
C GLU A 276 22.77 15.91 -34.86
N ARG A 277 21.74 16.63 -35.21
CA ARG A 277 21.37 16.81 -36.61
C ARG A 277 22.55 17.50 -37.29
N ALA A 278 23.20 16.77 -38.18
CA ALA A 278 24.18 17.36 -39.08
C ALA A 278 23.50 18.53 -39.81
N GLY A 279 24.05 19.71 -39.62
CA GLY A 279 23.59 20.91 -40.30
C GLY A 279 23.82 20.78 -41.79
N ASP A 280 22.81 21.15 -42.55
CA ASP A 280 22.94 21.49 -43.96
C ASP A 280 23.90 22.65 -44.11
N THR A 281 24.99 22.41 -44.78
CA THR A 281 25.81 23.48 -45.41
C THR A 281 25.89 23.26 -46.91
N ALA A 282 25.48 24.31 -47.60
CA ALA A 282 25.59 24.69 -49.01
C ALA A 282 24.41 24.41 -49.90
#